data_64a97d3c7cd8a1d3dd3348104b836c2c
#
_entry.id   64a97d3c7cd8a1d3dd3348104b836c2c
#
_cell.length_a   1.000
_cell.length_b   1.000
_cell.length_c   1.000
_cell.angle_alpha   90.00
_cell.angle_beta   90.00
_cell.angle_gamma   90.00
#
_symmetry.space_group_name_H-M   'P 1'
#
loop_
_entity.id
_entity.type
_entity.pdbx_description
1 polymer ?
#
loop_
_entity_poly.entity_id
_entity_poly.type
_entity_poly.pdbx_seq_one_letter_code
_entity_poly.pdbx_strand_id
1 'polypeptide(L)'
;VNWKTNFQPQILQRGSDYNARGLVRHFKIVFNQITATVTGSNDYYVTIKTDPLTFHCTCPYASNGHLCKHMAAVLFHSEQVNSTTDPFSSGQLTKFQLSLLPYLVAKDFAGITNLTVQLFDQFDQQKISGHQLSLNLQWVLTQLRVIPTTHADLVACFQWTGTAYLKFANCGSNPILLHNQTLDSGFQIDCSLAWQNWYQKNDSKFNDLMFEWLCQHIIQLPWTESFPLEDVLFDSRLYLQPNEQKRS
;
A
#
# COMPACT_ATOMS: atom_id res chain seq x y z
N VAL A 1 13.72 10.46 -9.77
CA VAL A 1 14.25 11.80 -9.46
C VAL A 1 15.57 11.62 -8.74
N ASN A 2 16.66 12.23 -9.26
CA ASN A 2 17.98 12.17 -8.59
C ASN A 2 17.97 13.12 -7.38
N TRP A 3 17.51 12.65 -6.24
CA TRP A 3 17.40 13.42 -5.01
C TRP A 3 18.75 13.91 -4.47
N LYS A 4 19.88 13.25 -4.85
CA LYS A 4 21.22 13.58 -4.38
C LYS A 4 21.66 14.99 -4.79
N THR A 5 21.14 15.48 -5.93
CA THR A 5 21.44 16.84 -6.40
C THR A 5 20.91 17.95 -5.49
N ASN A 6 19.96 17.64 -4.59
CA ASN A 6 19.43 18.61 -3.63
C ASN A 6 20.35 18.82 -2.41
N PHE A 7 21.31 17.92 -2.18
CA PHE A 7 22.15 17.94 -0.98
C PHE A 7 23.58 18.34 -1.28
N GLN A 8 24.21 19.03 -0.34
CA GLN A 8 25.64 19.28 -0.39
C GLN A 8 26.43 17.97 -0.23
N PRO A 9 27.59 17.81 -0.91
CA PRO A 9 28.40 16.58 -0.87
C PRO A 9 28.74 16.11 0.55
N GLN A 10 29.08 17.04 1.44
CA GLN A 10 29.41 16.74 2.85
C GLN A 10 28.20 16.19 3.62
N ILE A 11 27.00 16.66 3.32
CA ILE A 11 25.76 16.17 3.94
C ILE A 11 25.46 14.77 3.43
N LEU A 12 25.66 14.51 2.13
CA LEU A 12 25.52 13.17 1.55
C LEU A 12 26.47 12.17 2.20
N GLN A 13 27.76 12.51 2.32
CA GLN A 13 28.75 11.65 2.98
C GLN A 13 28.31 11.29 4.40
N ARG A 14 27.94 12.30 5.21
CA ARG A 14 27.49 12.09 6.58
C ARG A 14 26.19 11.31 6.66
N GLY A 15 25.27 11.49 5.72
CA GLY A 15 24.04 10.71 5.61
C GLY A 15 24.30 9.24 5.30
N SER A 16 25.19 8.96 4.35
CA SER A 16 25.65 7.61 4.02
C SER A 16 26.27 6.91 5.25
N ASP A 17 27.13 7.60 6.01
CA ASP A 17 27.74 7.06 7.23
C ASP A 17 26.69 6.73 8.30
N TYR A 18 25.67 7.58 8.46
CA TYR A 18 24.55 7.33 9.39
C TYR A 18 23.74 6.09 9.01
N ASN A 19 23.47 5.94 7.72
CA ASN A 19 22.78 4.74 7.21
C ASN A 19 23.63 3.48 7.40
N ALA A 20 24.91 3.52 7.03
CA ALA A 20 25.83 2.39 7.17
C ALA A 20 25.98 1.91 8.63
N ARG A 21 25.83 2.82 9.61
CA ARG A 21 25.84 2.51 11.04
C ARG A 21 24.50 2.03 11.59
N GLY A 22 23.46 1.85 10.76
CA GLY A 22 22.13 1.39 11.18
C GLY A 22 21.40 2.37 12.11
N LEU A 23 21.65 3.66 11.98
CA LEU A 23 21.04 4.68 12.83
C LEU A 23 19.63 5.10 12.37
N VAL A 24 19.15 4.60 11.23
CA VAL A 24 17.78 4.79 10.73
C VAL A 24 16.90 3.71 11.34
N ARG A 25 15.87 4.12 12.08
CA ARG A 25 14.93 3.25 12.80
C ARG A 25 13.50 3.62 12.46
N HIS A 26 12.55 2.71 12.72
CA HIS A 26 11.12 2.93 12.49
C HIS A 26 10.82 3.46 11.07
N PHE A 27 11.60 2.96 10.09
CA PHE A 27 11.45 3.32 8.69
C PHE A 27 10.14 2.79 8.14
N LYS A 28 9.35 3.69 7.51
CA LYS A 28 8.09 3.35 6.87
C LYS A 28 7.95 4.14 5.57
N ILE A 29 7.43 3.49 4.54
CA ILE A 29 6.98 4.14 3.31
C ILE A 29 5.47 3.95 3.22
N VAL A 30 4.74 5.05 3.15
CA VAL A 30 3.29 5.05 2.97
C VAL A 30 2.95 6.02 1.85
N PHE A 31 2.46 5.51 0.73
CA PHE A 31 2.23 6.30 -0.50
C PHE A 31 3.48 7.06 -0.97
N ASN A 32 3.32 8.39 -1.09
CA ASN A 32 4.38 9.32 -1.46
C ASN A 32 5.12 9.88 -0.24
N GLN A 33 5.01 9.24 0.93
CA GLN A 33 5.63 9.72 2.16
C GLN A 33 6.52 8.65 2.80
N ILE A 34 7.75 9.04 3.09
CA ILE A 34 8.72 8.25 3.85
C ILE A 34 8.82 8.87 5.25
N THR A 35 8.71 8.06 6.29
CA THR A 35 8.93 8.46 7.68
C THR A 35 9.97 7.58 8.33
N ALA A 36 10.79 8.15 9.19
CA ALA A 36 11.77 7.40 9.97
C ALA A 36 12.21 8.18 11.22
N THR A 37 12.76 7.46 12.18
CA THR A 37 13.51 8.02 13.30
C THR A 37 14.99 7.81 13.06
N VAL A 38 15.80 8.86 13.17
CA VAL A 38 17.26 8.77 13.01
C VAL A 38 17.93 9.12 14.33
N THR A 39 18.67 8.16 14.89
CA THR A 39 19.41 8.34 16.13
C THR A 39 20.70 9.13 15.89
N GLY A 40 20.85 10.27 16.57
CA GLY A 40 22.04 11.10 16.57
C GLY A 40 22.45 11.46 18.01
N SER A 41 22.64 12.74 18.32
CA SER A 41 22.73 13.22 19.72
C SER A 41 21.39 13.05 20.45
N ASN A 42 20.29 13.06 19.70
CA ASN A 42 18.93 12.72 20.11
C ASN A 42 18.29 11.92 18.98
N ASP A 43 17.09 11.42 19.22
CA ASP A 43 16.25 10.83 18.17
C ASP A 43 15.56 11.95 17.38
N TYR A 44 15.73 11.95 16.06
CA TYR A 44 15.17 12.95 15.16
C TYR A 44 14.16 12.30 14.22
N TYR A 45 12.98 12.91 14.13
CA TYR A 45 11.92 12.44 13.24
C TYR A 45 12.10 13.06 11.85
N VAL A 46 12.12 12.21 10.83
CA VAL A 46 12.27 12.60 9.43
C VAL A 46 11.01 12.24 8.68
N THR A 47 10.51 13.18 7.88
CA THR A 47 9.41 12.97 6.94
C THR A 47 9.83 13.49 5.58
N ILE A 48 9.70 12.67 4.54
CA ILE A 48 10.00 13.01 3.15
C ILE A 48 8.77 12.68 2.32
N LYS A 49 8.24 13.66 1.59
CA LYS A 49 7.23 13.42 0.55
C LYS A 49 7.94 13.31 -0.79
N THR A 50 7.53 12.36 -1.62
CA THR A 50 8.18 12.12 -2.91
C THR A 50 7.46 12.81 -4.07
N ASP A 51 6.21 13.24 -3.86
CA ASP A 51 5.42 13.99 -4.84
C ASP A 51 4.45 14.98 -4.15
N PRO A 52 4.69 16.31 -4.21
CA PRO A 52 5.96 16.93 -4.61
C PRO A 52 7.08 16.60 -3.61
N LEU A 53 8.32 16.58 -4.09
CA LEU A 53 9.48 16.26 -3.25
C LEU A 53 9.69 17.34 -2.18
N THR A 54 9.44 16.98 -0.93
CA THR A 54 9.64 17.86 0.24
C THR A 54 10.32 17.12 1.37
N PHE A 55 11.05 17.84 2.21
CA PHE A 55 11.86 17.29 3.28
C PHE A 55 11.58 17.99 4.60
N HIS A 56 11.40 17.20 5.66
CA HIS A 56 11.26 17.70 7.02
C HIS A 56 12.08 16.84 7.98
N CYS A 57 12.73 17.49 8.97
CA CYS A 57 13.42 16.83 10.07
C CYS A 57 13.37 17.71 11.31
N THR A 58 13.20 17.11 12.49
CA THR A 58 13.14 17.82 13.77
C THR A 58 14.51 18.24 14.32
N CYS A 59 15.62 18.01 13.61
CA CYS A 59 16.94 18.41 14.10
C CYS A 59 17.17 19.93 13.97
N PRO A 60 18.00 20.53 14.86
CA PRO A 60 18.26 21.98 14.85
C PRO A 60 18.79 22.52 13.51
N TYR A 61 19.55 21.72 12.76
CA TYR A 61 20.09 22.13 11.45
C TYR A 61 18.96 22.25 10.41
N ALA A 62 17.99 21.35 10.44
CA ALA A 62 16.83 21.39 9.54
C ALA A 62 15.84 22.49 9.94
N SER A 63 15.71 22.82 11.24
CA SER A 63 14.88 23.91 11.72
C SER A 63 15.32 25.28 11.18
N ASN A 64 16.59 25.41 10.76
CA ASN A 64 17.11 26.60 10.10
C ASN A 64 16.93 26.58 8.57
N GLY A 65 16.07 25.69 8.03
CA GLY A 65 15.77 25.62 6.61
C GLY A 65 16.79 24.83 5.76
N HIS A 66 17.73 24.10 6.38
CA HIS A 66 18.76 23.36 5.67
C HIS A 66 18.41 21.88 5.51
N LEU A 67 18.80 21.29 4.37
CA LEU A 67 18.74 19.85 4.19
C LEU A 67 19.84 19.18 5.02
N CYS A 68 19.45 18.26 5.91
CA CYS A 68 20.36 17.69 6.91
C CYS A 68 20.80 16.26 6.58
N LYS A 69 21.84 15.79 7.27
CA LYS A 69 22.36 14.42 7.16
C LYS A 69 21.31 13.33 7.52
N HIS A 70 20.35 13.64 8.39
CA HIS A 70 19.32 12.68 8.79
C HIS A 70 18.33 12.41 7.64
N MET A 71 17.95 13.45 6.87
CA MET A 71 17.17 13.32 5.65
C MET A 71 17.93 12.50 4.61
N ALA A 72 19.22 12.80 4.38
CA ALA A 72 20.07 12.03 3.48
C ALA A 72 20.21 10.57 3.93
N ALA A 73 20.36 10.30 5.24
CA ALA A 73 20.44 8.94 5.79
C ALA A 73 19.19 8.12 5.48
N VAL A 74 17.99 8.72 5.64
CA VAL A 74 16.70 8.08 5.35
C VAL A 74 16.59 7.77 3.86
N LEU A 75 17.06 8.64 2.98
CA LEU A 75 17.05 8.39 1.53
C LEU A 75 18.05 7.30 1.12
N PHE A 76 19.26 7.27 1.70
CA PHE A 76 20.20 6.16 1.50
C PHE A 76 19.63 4.84 2.02
N HIS A 77 18.96 4.85 3.17
CA HIS A 77 18.26 3.68 3.70
C HIS A 77 17.16 3.21 2.75
N SER A 78 16.37 4.14 2.23
CA SER A 78 15.35 3.84 1.22
C SER A 78 15.94 3.22 -0.05
N GLU A 79 17.07 3.75 -0.58
CA GLU A 79 17.76 3.14 -1.71
C GLU A 79 18.28 1.73 -1.37
N GLN A 80 18.80 1.52 -0.16
CA GLN A 80 19.32 0.23 0.27
C GLN A 80 18.21 -0.80 0.47
N VAL A 81 17.08 -0.43 1.09
CA VAL A 81 15.90 -1.28 1.20
C VAL A 81 15.35 -1.61 -0.18
N ASN A 82 15.36 -0.65 -1.11
CA ASN A 82 14.94 -0.86 -2.49
C ASN A 82 15.98 -1.65 -3.32
N SER A 83 17.26 -1.62 -2.97
CA SER A 83 18.33 -2.32 -3.70
C SER A 83 18.57 -3.76 -3.22
N THR A 84 18.11 -4.13 -2.03
CA THR A 84 18.09 -5.54 -1.59
C THR A 84 16.95 -6.28 -2.27
N THR A 85 17.13 -6.56 -3.57
CA THR A 85 16.30 -7.48 -4.38
C THR A 85 14.85 -7.08 -4.67
N ASP A 86 14.52 -5.79 -4.65
CA ASP A 86 13.20 -5.38 -5.12
C ASP A 86 13.24 -5.09 -6.64
N PRO A 87 12.66 -5.96 -7.49
CA PRO A 87 12.56 -5.71 -8.93
C PRO A 87 11.77 -4.44 -9.27
N PHE A 88 10.97 -3.90 -8.32
CA PHE A 88 10.24 -2.65 -8.50
C PHE A 88 11.14 -1.40 -8.56
N SER A 89 12.33 -1.44 -7.94
CA SER A 89 13.27 -0.31 -7.96
C SER A 89 14.03 -0.16 -9.29
N SER A 90 14.09 -1.22 -10.09
CA SER A 90 14.78 -1.23 -11.40
C SER A 90 13.90 -0.78 -12.57
N GLY A 91 12.61 -0.52 -12.34
CA GLY A 91 11.62 -0.30 -13.40
C GLY A 91 11.33 -1.56 -14.24
N GLN A 92 11.88 -2.72 -13.85
CA GLN A 92 11.62 -4.00 -14.51
C GLN A 92 10.42 -4.67 -13.84
N LEU A 93 9.52 -5.20 -14.66
CA LEU A 93 8.38 -5.97 -14.18
C LEU A 93 8.84 -7.31 -13.60
N THR A 94 8.24 -7.72 -12.48
CA THR A 94 8.46 -9.05 -11.91
C THR A 94 7.90 -10.13 -12.82
N LYS A 95 8.31 -11.39 -12.61
CA LYS A 95 7.73 -12.54 -13.35
C LYS A 95 6.21 -12.61 -13.18
N PHE A 96 5.72 -12.32 -11.97
CA PHE A 96 4.29 -12.26 -11.68
C PHE A 96 3.60 -11.16 -12.50
N GLN A 97 4.13 -9.94 -12.49
CA GLN A 97 3.58 -8.83 -13.26
C GLN A 97 3.59 -9.10 -14.77
N LEU A 98 4.68 -9.67 -15.29
CA LEU A 98 4.76 -10.07 -16.71
C LEU A 98 3.71 -11.12 -17.06
N SER A 99 3.48 -12.13 -16.20
CA SER A 99 2.45 -13.13 -16.43
C SER A 99 1.02 -12.56 -16.37
N LEU A 100 0.83 -11.45 -15.67
CA LEU A 100 -0.48 -10.80 -15.51
C LEU A 100 -0.86 -9.91 -16.73
N LEU A 101 0.13 -9.36 -17.47
CA LEU A 101 -0.12 -8.43 -18.56
C LEU A 101 -1.15 -8.92 -19.61
N PRO A 102 -1.11 -10.17 -20.11
CA PRO A 102 -2.09 -10.65 -21.08
C PRO A 102 -3.53 -10.59 -20.56
N TYR A 103 -3.74 -10.92 -19.28
CA TYR A 103 -5.05 -10.91 -18.65
C TYR A 103 -5.56 -9.49 -18.41
N LEU A 104 -4.67 -8.55 -18.06
CA LEU A 104 -5.00 -7.13 -17.92
C LEU A 104 -5.44 -6.53 -19.26
N VAL A 105 -4.71 -6.82 -20.34
CA VAL A 105 -5.03 -6.35 -21.69
C VAL A 105 -6.37 -6.93 -22.18
N ALA A 106 -6.61 -8.21 -21.91
CA ALA A 106 -7.85 -8.90 -22.28
C ALA A 106 -9.03 -8.58 -21.34
N LYS A 107 -8.79 -7.88 -20.22
CA LYS A 107 -9.76 -7.68 -19.11
C LYS A 107 -10.33 -9.00 -18.59
N ASP A 108 -9.49 -10.04 -18.58
CA ASP A 108 -9.85 -11.34 -18.02
C ASP A 108 -9.68 -11.32 -16.49
N PHE A 109 -10.71 -10.85 -15.79
CA PHE A 109 -10.70 -10.75 -14.32
C PHE A 109 -10.63 -12.12 -13.63
N ALA A 110 -11.10 -13.18 -14.28
CA ALA A 110 -10.96 -14.54 -13.75
C ALA A 110 -9.50 -14.99 -13.76
N GLY A 111 -8.79 -14.74 -14.87
CA GLY A 111 -7.35 -14.99 -15.01
C GLY A 111 -6.53 -14.17 -14.00
N ILE A 112 -6.87 -12.87 -13.83
CA ILE A 112 -6.23 -12.00 -12.84
C ILE A 112 -6.41 -12.58 -11.42
N THR A 113 -7.63 -13.01 -11.08
CA THR A 113 -7.94 -13.59 -9.78
C THR A 113 -7.15 -14.90 -9.55
N ASN A 114 -7.10 -15.77 -10.54
CA ASN A 114 -6.36 -17.04 -10.45
C ASN A 114 -4.86 -16.82 -10.22
N LEU A 115 -4.24 -15.88 -10.92
CA LEU A 115 -2.82 -15.54 -10.71
C LEU A 115 -2.60 -14.92 -9.33
N THR A 116 -3.55 -14.10 -8.86
CA THR A 116 -3.49 -13.53 -7.51
C THR A 116 -3.57 -14.63 -6.44
N VAL A 117 -4.41 -15.64 -6.61
CA VAL A 117 -4.45 -16.81 -5.71
C VAL A 117 -3.10 -17.53 -5.68
N GLN A 118 -2.50 -17.76 -6.84
CA GLN A 118 -1.16 -18.39 -6.91
C GLN A 118 -0.09 -17.53 -6.20
N LEU A 119 -0.21 -16.20 -6.22
CA LEU A 119 0.71 -15.33 -5.48
C LEU A 119 0.56 -15.53 -3.96
N PHE A 120 -0.65 -15.67 -3.44
CA PHE A 120 -0.90 -16.02 -2.04
C PHE A 120 -0.36 -17.42 -1.70
N ASP A 121 -0.52 -18.40 -2.59
CA ASP A 121 0.03 -19.74 -2.39
C ASP A 121 1.57 -19.73 -2.31
N GLN A 122 2.23 -18.85 -3.10
CA GLN A 122 3.69 -18.66 -2.99
C GLN A 122 4.09 -18.05 -1.65
N PHE A 123 3.29 -17.14 -1.11
CA PHE A 123 3.50 -16.57 0.21
C PHE A 123 3.32 -17.64 1.31
N ASP A 124 2.24 -18.41 1.28
CA ASP A 124 1.97 -19.49 2.23
C ASP A 124 3.08 -20.56 2.21
N GLN A 125 3.66 -20.80 1.04
CA GLN A 125 4.83 -21.71 0.86
C GLN A 125 6.17 -21.02 1.21
N GLN A 126 6.17 -19.81 1.74
CA GLN A 126 7.36 -19.01 2.09
C GLN A 126 8.33 -18.76 0.93
N LYS A 127 7.84 -18.78 -0.32
CA LYS A 127 8.62 -18.48 -1.52
C LYS A 127 8.80 -16.99 -1.79
N ILE A 128 7.91 -16.17 -1.23
CA ILE A 128 7.96 -14.71 -1.27
C ILE A 128 7.73 -14.15 0.12
N SER A 129 8.26 -12.95 0.40
CA SER A 129 8.04 -12.24 1.65
C SER A 129 6.69 -11.51 1.67
N GLY A 130 6.22 -11.13 2.88
CA GLY A 130 5.01 -10.30 3.03
C GLY A 130 5.13 -8.96 2.30
N HIS A 131 6.31 -8.36 2.30
CA HIS A 131 6.58 -7.15 1.54
C HIS A 131 6.45 -7.36 0.02
N GLN A 132 7.01 -8.46 -0.53
CA GLN A 132 6.85 -8.80 -1.95
C GLN A 132 5.40 -9.09 -2.32
N LEU A 133 4.64 -9.77 -1.44
CA LEU A 133 3.21 -9.97 -1.62
C LEU A 133 2.48 -8.62 -1.70
N SER A 134 2.67 -7.75 -0.70
CA SER A 134 2.05 -6.42 -0.65
C SER A 134 2.34 -5.59 -1.89
N LEU A 135 3.60 -5.50 -2.32
CA LEU A 135 4.01 -4.75 -3.51
C LEU A 135 3.37 -5.27 -4.80
N ASN A 136 3.31 -6.60 -4.98
CA ASN A 136 2.66 -7.18 -6.16
C ASN A 136 1.16 -6.91 -6.16
N LEU A 137 0.48 -7.02 -5.01
CA LEU A 137 -0.94 -6.72 -4.88
C LEU A 137 -1.24 -5.23 -5.12
N GLN A 138 -0.42 -4.32 -4.60
CA GLN A 138 -0.50 -2.88 -4.85
C GLN A 138 -0.36 -2.57 -6.35
N TRP A 139 0.59 -3.23 -7.02
CA TRP A 139 0.75 -3.06 -8.46
C TRP A 139 -0.48 -3.50 -9.24
N VAL A 140 -1.07 -4.67 -8.91
CA VAL A 140 -2.34 -5.13 -9.52
C VAL A 140 -3.43 -4.10 -9.31
N LEU A 141 -3.61 -3.63 -8.08
CA LEU A 141 -4.63 -2.64 -7.72
C LEU A 141 -4.45 -1.34 -8.53
N THR A 142 -3.20 -0.89 -8.72
CA THR A 142 -2.90 0.29 -9.54
C THR A 142 -3.36 0.10 -10.99
N GLN A 143 -3.18 -1.10 -11.57
CA GLN A 143 -3.68 -1.41 -12.92
C GLN A 143 -5.22 -1.43 -12.93
N LEU A 144 -5.85 -2.07 -11.95
CA LEU A 144 -7.30 -2.17 -11.86
C LEU A 144 -8.01 -0.82 -11.68
N ARG A 145 -7.31 0.21 -11.21
CA ARG A 145 -7.86 1.58 -11.10
C ARG A 145 -8.06 2.27 -12.46
N VAL A 146 -7.31 1.87 -13.48
CA VAL A 146 -7.29 2.53 -14.79
C VAL A 146 -7.93 1.70 -15.92
N ILE A 147 -8.06 0.39 -15.73
CA ILE A 147 -8.60 -0.53 -16.72
C ILE A 147 -10.13 -0.46 -16.92
N PRO A 148 -10.96 -0.21 -15.86
CA PRO A 148 -12.41 -0.26 -16.02
C PRO A 148 -12.90 0.78 -17.02
N THR A 149 -13.67 0.34 -18.02
CA THR A 149 -14.34 1.20 -19.00
C THR A 149 -15.85 0.98 -18.98
N THR A 150 -16.30 -0.11 -18.37
CA THR A 150 -17.73 -0.47 -18.22
C THR A 150 -18.08 -0.64 -16.75
N HIS A 151 -19.38 -0.60 -16.45
CA HIS A 151 -19.88 -0.89 -15.11
C HIS A 151 -19.50 -2.31 -14.66
N ALA A 152 -19.59 -3.29 -15.57
CA ALA A 152 -19.19 -4.68 -15.27
C ALA A 152 -17.69 -4.78 -14.90
N ASP A 153 -16.83 -4.05 -15.59
CA ASP A 153 -15.39 -3.99 -15.25
C ASP A 153 -15.20 -3.42 -13.82
N LEU A 154 -15.93 -2.37 -13.45
CA LEU A 154 -15.85 -1.76 -12.11
C LEU A 154 -16.27 -2.75 -11.02
N VAL A 155 -17.37 -3.46 -11.24
CA VAL A 155 -17.85 -4.50 -10.31
C VAL A 155 -16.79 -5.58 -10.14
N ALA A 156 -16.21 -6.07 -11.24
CA ALA A 156 -15.14 -7.07 -11.20
C ALA A 156 -13.89 -6.58 -10.46
N CYS A 157 -13.46 -5.35 -10.70
CA CYS A 157 -12.34 -4.73 -9.98
C CYS A 157 -12.63 -4.60 -8.49
N PHE A 158 -13.84 -4.19 -8.13
CA PHE A 158 -14.28 -4.08 -6.75
C PHE A 158 -14.27 -5.44 -6.05
N GLN A 159 -14.86 -6.47 -6.66
CA GLN A 159 -14.90 -7.84 -6.11
C GLN A 159 -13.50 -8.41 -5.94
N TRP A 160 -12.61 -8.22 -6.93
CA TRP A 160 -11.21 -8.62 -6.81
C TRP A 160 -10.54 -7.94 -5.61
N THR A 161 -10.70 -6.61 -5.49
CA THR A 161 -10.09 -5.82 -4.42
C THR A 161 -10.54 -6.31 -3.04
N GLY A 162 -11.84 -6.56 -2.86
CA GLY A 162 -12.40 -7.06 -1.62
C GLY A 162 -11.90 -8.46 -1.27
N THR A 163 -11.87 -9.37 -2.23
CA THR A 163 -11.39 -10.75 -2.04
C THR A 163 -9.91 -10.77 -1.69
N ALA A 164 -9.09 -10.00 -2.42
CA ALA A 164 -7.64 -9.89 -2.16
C ALA A 164 -7.37 -9.24 -0.79
N TYR A 165 -8.14 -8.20 -0.43
CA TYR A 165 -8.07 -7.57 0.89
C TYR A 165 -8.32 -8.57 2.03
N LEU A 166 -9.44 -9.32 1.97
CA LEU A 166 -9.80 -10.30 2.99
C LEU A 166 -8.73 -11.39 3.11
N LYS A 167 -8.24 -11.90 1.98
CA LYS A 167 -7.20 -12.92 1.99
C LYS A 167 -5.90 -12.41 2.60
N PHE A 168 -5.50 -11.19 2.27
CA PHE A 168 -4.32 -10.54 2.83
C PHE A 168 -4.44 -10.30 4.34
N ALA A 169 -5.59 -9.80 4.81
CA ALA A 169 -5.87 -9.59 6.22
C ALA A 169 -5.81 -10.91 7.02
N ASN A 170 -6.37 -12.00 6.46
CA ASN A 170 -6.35 -13.32 7.09
C ASN A 170 -4.95 -13.94 7.15
N CYS A 171 -4.07 -13.66 6.17
CA CYS A 171 -2.66 -14.08 6.24
C CYS A 171 -1.94 -13.48 7.46
N GLY A 172 -2.22 -12.21 7.79
CA GLY A 172 -1.66 -11.54 8.98
C GLY A 172 -2.09 -12.15 10.31
N SER A 173 -3.20 -12.89 10.33
CA SER A 173 -3.71 -13.58 11.53
C SER A 173 -3.09 -14.95 11.74
N ASN A 174 -2.26 -15.46 10.82
CA ASN A 174 -1.63 -16.75 10.93
C ASN A 174 -0.37 -16.67 11.83
N PRO A 175 -0.36 -17.32 13.03
CA PRO A 175 0.77 -17.22 13.96
C PRO A 175 2.09 -17.77 13.40
N ILE A 176 2.04 -18.71 12.45
CA ILE A 176 3.24 -19.29 11.82
C ILE A 176 3.90 -18.27 10.89
N LEU A 177 3.09 -17.49 10.17
CA LEU A 177 3.58 -16.45 9.26
C LEU A 177 4.04 -15.20 10.01
N LEU A 178 3.37 -14.84 11.11
CA LEU A 178 3.77 -13.71 11.97
C LEU A 178 5.14 -13.88 12.61
N HIS A 179 5.58 -15.14 12.84
CA HIS A 179 6.89 -15.39 13.49
C HIS A 179 8.08 -15.08 12.58
N ASN A 180 7.92 -15.17 11.26
CA ASN A 180 9.02 -15.08 10.28
C ASN A 180 8.89 -13.91 9.28
N GLN A 181 7.73 -13.28 9.12
CA GLN A 181 7.51 -12.26 8.10
C GLN A 181 6.51 -11.19 8.58
N THR A 182 6.92 -9.94 8.60
CA THR A 182 6.00 -8.80 8.76
C THR A 182 5.26 -8.54 7.45
N LEU A 183 3.93 -8.56 7.49
CA LEU A 183 3.09 -8.09 6.39
C LEU A 183 3.12 -6.56 6.37
N ASP A 184 3.29 -5.99 5.17
CA ASP A 184 3.14 -4.56 4.96
C ASP A 184 1.64 -4.23 4.83
N SER A 185 1.14 -3.32 5.66
CA SER A 185 -0.26 -2.86 5.63
C SER A 185 -0.59 -1.92 4.45
N GLY A 186 0.39 -1.55 3.65
CA GLY A 186 0.22 -0.60 2.53
C GLY A 186 -0.87 -1.04 1.56
N PHE A 187 -0.93 -2.32 1.22
CA PHE A 187 -1.97 -2.85 0.33
C PHE A 187 -3.39 -2.65 0.88
N GLN A 188 -3.62 -2.85 2.18
CA GLN A 188 -4.93 -2.66 2.80
C GLN A 188 -5.39 -1.19 2.76
N ILE A 189 -4.46 -0.27 3.00
CA ILE A 189 -4.71 1.17 2.90
C ILE A 189 -5.07 1.55 1.46
N ASP A 190 -4.33 1.02 0.48
CA ASP A 190 -4.59 1.27 -0.94
C ASP A 190 -5.95 0.72 -1.41
N CYS A 191 -6.38 -0.44 -0.89
CA CYS A 191 -7.71 -0.98 -1.15
C CYS A 191 -8.80 -0.03 -0.64
N SER A 192 -8.64 0.47 0.58
CA SER A 192 -9.59 1.40 1.19
C SER A 192 -9.74 2.68 0.38
N LEU A 193 -8.62 3.24 -0.07
CA LEU A 193 -8.63 4.44 -0.92
C LEU A 193 -9.23 4.18 -2.31
N ALA A 194 -8.98 3.00 -2.89
CA ALA A 194 -9.59 2.63 -4.16
C ALA A 194 -11.11 2.56 -4.02
N TRP A 195 -11.62 1.96 -2.95
CA TRP A 195 -13.05 1.88 -2.67
C TRP A 195 -13.67 3.26 -2.45
N GLN A 196 -13.06 4.12 -1.64
CA GLN A 196 -13.52 5.50 -1.46
C GLN A 196 -13.60 6.26 -2.78
N ASN A 197 -12.58 6.14 -3.63
CA ASN A 197 -12.56 6.79 -4.94
C ASN A 197 -13.64 6.25 -5.87
N TRP A 198 -13.90 4.95 -5.87
CA TRP A 198 -14.96 4.36 -6.68
C TRP A 198 -16.35 4.74 -6.17
N TYR A 199 -16.56 4.72 -4.86
CA TYR A 199 -17.79 5.15 -4.22
C TYR A 199 -18.14 6.60 -4.55
N GLN A 200 -17.18 7.50 -4.49
CA GLN A 200 -17.40 8.92 -4.78
C GLN A 200 -17.70 9.22 -6.26
N LYS A 201 -17.25 8.36 -7.18
CA LYS A 201 -17.36 8.58 -8.63
C LYS A 201 -18.56 7.90 -9.27
N ASN A 202 -19.22 6.97 -8.57
CA ASN A 202 -20.18 6.07 -9.20
C ASN A 202 -21.63 6.38 -8.84
N ASP A 203 -22.52 5.88 -9.71
CA ASP A 203 -23.95 6.01 -9.57
C ASP A 203 -24.53 5.10 -8.46
N SER A 204 -25.82 5.27 -8.17
CA SER A 204 -26.52 4.53 -7.14
C SER A 204 -26.47 3.01 -7.34
N LYS A 205 -26.49 2.51 -8.59
CA LYS A 205 -26.47 1.06 -8.87
C LYS A 205 -25.15 0.40 -8.48
N PHE A 206 -24.03 1.08 -8.68
CA PHE A 206 -22.72 0.58 -8.24
C PHE A 206 -22.65 0.55 -6.71
N ASN A 207 -23.17 1.59 -6.07
CA ASN A 207 -23.19 1.68 -4.62
C ASN A 207 -24.08 0.57 -4.00
N ASP A 208 -25.21 0.22 -4.61
CA ASP A 208 -26.06 -0.88 -4.17
C ASP A 208 -25.36 -2.23 -4.25
N LEU A 209 -24.68 -2.52 -5.37
CA LEU A 209 -23.90 -3.75 -5.54
C LEU A 209 -22.72 -3.84 -4.57
N MET A 210 -22.06 -2.71 -4.33
CA MET A 210 -20.97 -2.59 -3.38
C MET A 210 -21.47 -2.86 -1.95
N PHE A 211 -22.60 -2.30 -1.59
CA PHE A 211 -23.26 -2.51 -0.31
C PHE A 211 -23.68 -3.97 -0.12
N GLU A 212 -24.29 -4.58 -1.13
CA GLU A 212 -24.70 -5.99 -1.09
C GLU A 212 -23.49 -6.90 -0.86
N TRP A 213 -22.40 -6.68 -1.58
CA TRP A 213 -21.14 -7.44 -1.41
C TRP A 213 -20.57 -7.27 0.00
N LEU A 214 -20.53 -6.04 0.52
CA LEU A 214 -20.05 -5.76 1.88
C LEU A 214 -20.91 -6.45 2.93
N CYS A 215 -22.24 -6.42 2.79
CA CYS A 215 -23.14 -7.11 3.71
C CYS A 215 -22.94 -8.63 3.74
N GLN A 216 -22.59 -9.23 2.60
CA GLN A 216 -22.28 -10.66 2.51
C GLN A 216 -20.97 -11.04 3.18
N HIS A 217 -20.01 -10.11 3.28
CA HIS A 217 -18.64 -10.37 3.74
C HIS A 217 -18.31 -9.69 5.07
N ILE A 218 -19.21 -8.88 5.62
CA ILE A 218 -18.95 -8.06 6.82
C ILE A 218 -18.53 -8.88 8.05
N ILE A 219 -19.04 -10.11 8.18
CA ILE A 219 -18.72 -11.03 9.29
C ILE A 219 -17.27 -11.56 9.16
N GLN A 220 -16.69 -11.52 7.96
CA GLN A 220 -15.35 -12.02 7.66
C GLN A 220 -14.28 -10.94 7.73
N LEU A 221 -14.69 -9.66 7.81
CA LEU A 221 -13.76 -8.54 7.92
C LEU A 221 -13.19 -8.50 9.35
N PRO A 222 -11.88 -8.55 9.54
CA PRO A 222 -11.29 -8.32 10.84
C PRO A 222 -11.54 -6.85 11.21
N TRP A 223 -12.33 -6.64 12.26
CA TRP A 223 -12.58 -5.32 12.85
C TRP A 223 -11.30 -4.84 13.52
N THR A 224 -10.49 -4.06 12.84
CA THR A 224 -9.39 -3.34 13.44
C THR A 224 -9.76 -1.85 13.50
N GLU A 225 -9.52 -1.21 14.63
CA GLU A 225 -9.84 0.21 14.93
C GLU A 225 -9.25 1.24 13.95
N SER A 226 -8.50 0.80 12.95
CA SER A 226 -7.81 1.65 11.97
C SER A 226 -8.37 1.55 10.55
N PHE A 227 -9.56 0.95 10.33
CA PHE A 227 -10.02 0.64 8.99
C PHE A 227 -11.04 1.67 8.46
N PRO A 228 -10.74 2.42 7.38
CA PRO A 228 -11.65 3.42 6.81
C PRO A 228 -12.92 2.84 6.17
N LEU A 229 -13.11 1.50 6.14
CA LEU A 229 -14.39 0.90 5.79
C LEU A 229 -15.47 1.23 6.83
N GLU A 230 -15.12 1.52 8.07
CA GLU A 230 -16.07 2.03 9.05
C GLU A 230 -16.71 3.33 8.54
N ASP A 231 -15.92 4.26 8.01
CA ASP A 231 -16.45 5.52 7.46
C ASP A 231 -17.34 5.29 6.25
N VAL A 232 -17.06 4.28 5.42
CA VAL A 232 -17.88 3.90 4.26
C VAL A 232 -19.12 3.14 4.68
N LEU A 233 -19.04 2.25 5.68
CA LEU A 233 -20.16 1.50 6.23
C LEU A 233 -21.06 2.35 7.14
N PHE A 234 -20.51 3.36 7.80
CA PHE A 234 -21.21 4.30 8.68
C PHE A 234 -21.71 5.57 7.95
N ASP A 235 -21.48 5.73 6.65
CA ASP A 235 -22.22 6.75 5.89
C ASP A 235 -23.72 6.44 6.04
N SER A 236 -24.45 7.38 6.63
CA SER A 236 -25.85 7.24 6.99
C SER A 236 -26.76 6.76 5.85
N ARG A 237 -26.33 6.92 4.59
CA ARG A 237 -27.00 6.41 3.40
C ARG A 237 -26.88 4.89 3.23
N LEU A 238 -25.83 4.26 3.77
CA LEU A 238 -25.67 2.80 3.75
C LEU A 238 -26.44 2.12 4.89
N TYR A 239 -26.72 2.84 5.95
CA TYR A 239 -27.38 2.28 7.15
C TYR A 239 -28.92 2.32 7.12
N LEU A 240 -29.53 3.22 6.34
CA LEU A 240 -30.97 3.50 6.40
C LEU A 240 -31.80 2.73 5.37
N GLN A 241 -31.23 2.04 4.39
CA GLN A 241 -32.00 1.40 3.32
C GLN A 241 -32.54 -0.02 3.60
N PRO A 242 -31.95 -0.90 4.43
CA PRO A 242 -32.48 -2.25 4.60
C PRO A 242 -33.80 -2.34 5.40
N ASN A 243 -34.14 -1.31 6.17
CA ASN A 243 -35.29 -1.38 7.09
C ASN A 243 -36.59 -0.73 6.58
N GLU A 244 -36.57 0.08 5.54
CA GLU A 244 -37.79 0.69 5.01
C GLU A 244 -38.52 -0.16 3.98
N GLN A 245 -37.88 -1.12 3.32
CA GLN A 245 -38.50 -2.01 2.35
C GLN A 245 -39.26 -3.20 3.00
N LYS A 246 -39.21 -3.37 4.33
CA LYS A 246 -39.97 -4.44 5.04
C LYS A 246 -41.19 -3.93 5.79
N ARG A 247 -41.62 -2.69 5.56
CA ARG A 247 -42.84 -2.12 6.20
C ARG A 247 -43.81 -1.51 5.18
N SER A 248 -44.05 -2.17 4.08
CA SER A 248 -45.24 -1.90 3.25
C SER A 248 -45.92 -3.18 2.83
#